data_a705b4d52232e4293e3b4e1159540640
#
_entry.id   a705b4d52232e4293e3b4e1159540640
#
_cell.length_a   1.000
_cell.length_b   1.000
_cell.length_c   1.000
_cell.angle_alpha   90.00
_cell.angle_beta   90.00
_cell.angle_gamma   90.00
#
_symmetry.space_group_name_H-M   'P 1'
#
loop_
_entity.id
_entity.type
_entity.pdbx_description
1 polymer ?
#
loop_
_entity_poly.entity_id
_entity_poly.type
_entity_poly.pdbx_seq_one_letter_code
_entity_poly.pdbx_strand_id
1 'polypeptide(L)'
;MIHLCGKGNLDASLNNTAGYVQYEYANKELADMFAVAELVISRAGANSICELLALRKPNILVPLSKNASRGDQILNANSFEKQGFSYVIEEEALSDQTLTDAIHTVWEKRKDYIHAMESSDQMDAVTTITDLIEKLRKH
;
A
#
# COMPACT_ATOMS: atom_id res chain seq x y z
N MET A 1 8.16 -12.17 4.43
CA MET A 1 8.00 -10.74 4.11
C MET A 1 8.81 -10.39 2.87
N ILE A 2 8.19 -9.77 1.91
CA ILE A 2 8.84 -9.26 0.69
C ILE A 2 8.96 -7.74 0.82
N HIS A 3 10.16 -7.21 0.74
CA HIS A 3 10.43 -5.80 0.92
C HIS A 3 11.04 -5.19 -0.34
N LEU A 4 10.37 -4.21 -0.92
CA LEU A 4 10.90 -3.41 -2.03
C LEU A 4 11.54 -2.16 -1.42
N CYS A 5 12.84 -2.17 -1.29
CA CYS A 5 13.57 -1.16 -0.52
C CYS A 5 14.07 0.04 -1.35
N GLY A 6 14.00 -0.07 -2.68
CA GLY A 6 14.51 0.96 -3.57
C GLY A 6 15.97 0.77 -3.93
N LYS A 7 16.37 1.37 -5.04
CA LYS A 7 17.73 1.25 -5.59
C LYS A 7 18.77 1.74 -4.58
N GLY A 8 19.78 0.93 -4.34
CA GLY A 8 20.86 1.26 -3.43
C GLY A 8 20.57 1.07 -1.96
N ASN A 9 19.37 0.60 -1.60
CA ASN A 9 18.94 0.45 -0.21
C ASN A 9 18.97 -0.99 0.31
N LEU A 10 19.57 -1.92 -0.44
CA LEU A 10 19.72 -3.29 0.03
C LEU A 10 20.60 -3.34 1.27
N ASP A 11 20.14 -4.05 2.29
CA ASP A 11 20.89 -4.25 3.53
C ASP A 11 21.39 -5.68 3.60
N ALA A 12 22.69 -5.86 3.33
CA ALA A 12 23.31 -7.18 3.31
C ALA A 12 23.26 -7.90 4.66
N SER A 13 23.14 -7.14 5.76
CA SER A 13 23.02 -7.74 7.10
C SER A 13 21.72 -8.50 7.29
N LEU A 14 20.71 -8.21 6.47
CA LEU A 14 19.40 -8.86 6.52
C LEU A 14 19.29 -10.03 5.56
N ASN A 15 20.31 -10.29 4.76
CA ASN A 15 20.35 -11.47 3.89
C ASN A 15 20.31 -12.75 4.75
N ASN A 16 19.61 -13.76 4.29
CA ASN A 16 19.42 -15.02 5.02
C ASN A 16 18.55 -14.91 6.27
N THR A 17 17.84 -13.81 6.46
CA THR A 17 16.85 -13.72 7.53
C THR A 17 15.64 -14.56 7.15
N ALA A 18 15.26 -15.48 8.02
CA ALA A 18 14.13 -16.37 7.77
C ALA A 18 12.83 -15.57 7.58
N GLY A 19 12.11 -15.87 6.50
CA GLY A 19 10.85 -15.20 6.20
C GLY A 19 10.98 -13.78 5.66
N TYR A 20 12.18 -13.35 5.29
CA TYR A 20 12.43 -11.99 4.81
C TYR A 20 13.24 -12.01 3.51
N VAL A 21 12.76 -11.29 2.51
CA VAL A 21 13.42 -11.14 1.20
C VAL A 21 13.39 -9.67 0.80
N GLN A 22 14.50 -9.16 0.31
CA GLN A 22 14.64 -7.80 -0.20
C GLN A 22 14.82 -7.78 -1.71
N TYR A 23 14.19 -6.80 -2.35
CA TYR A 23 14.43 -6.46 -3.76
C TYR A 23 14.57 -4.95 -3.86
N GLU A 24 15.48 -4.47 -4.69
CA GLU A 24 15.60 -3.03 -4.93
C GLU A 24 14.35 -2.49 -5.60
N TYR A 25 13.83 -3.19 -6.60
CA TYR A 25 12.58 -2.87 -7.25
C TYR A 25 12.03 -4.14 -7.93
N ALA A 26 10.75 -4.09 -8.29
CA ALA A 26 10.12 -5.17 -9.03
C ALA A 26 9.36 -4.57 -10.22
N ASN A 27 9.44 -5.23 -11.37
CA ASN A 27 8.68 -4.88 -12.56
C ASN A 27 7.63 -5.95 -12.85
N LYS A 28 8.02 -7.01 -13.53
CA LYS A 28 7.11 -8.10 -13.90
C LYS A 28 6.64 -8.91 -12.69
N GLU A 29 7.49 -9.01 -11.66
CA GLU A 29 7.21 -9.79 -10.45
C GLU A 29 6.22 -9.11 -9.53
N LEU A 30 5.97 -7.81 -9.71
CA LEU A 30 5.11 -7.04 -8.81
C LEU A 30 3.69 -7.60 -8.74
N ALA A 31 3.12 -7.98 -9.88
CA ALA A 31 1.79 -8.58 -9.92
C ALA A 31 1.74 -9.90 -9.15
N ASP A 32 2.78 -10.73 -9.30
CA ASP A 32 2.87 -12.00 -8.57
C ASP A 32 3.04 -11.77 -7.07
N MET A 33 3.82 -10.77 -6.69
CA MET A 33 4.00 -10.40 -5.27
C MET A 33 2.69 -9.96 -4.65
N PHE A 34 1.90 -9.15 -5.34
CA PHE A 34 0.58 -8.75 -4.88
C PHE A 34 -0.37 -9.95 -4.79
N ALA A 35 -0.31 -10.88 -5.73
CA ALA A 35 -1.18 -12.05 -5.74
C ALA A 35 -0.96 -12.94 -4.52
N VAL A 36 0.28 -13.10 -4.06
CA VAL A 36 0.60 -13.95 -2.90
C VAL A 36 0.53 -13.19 -1.57
N ALA A 37 0.54 -11.87 -1.59
CA ALA A 37 0.50 -11.08 -0.38
C ALA A 37 -0.89 -11.16 0.28
N GLU A 38 -0.92 -11.35 1.59
CA GLU A 38 -2.16 -11.31 2.37
C GLU A 38 -2.34 -9.94 3.03
N LEU A 39 -1.26 -9.20 3.21
CA LEU A 39 -1.24 -7.86 3.77
C LEU A 39 -0.11 -7.08 3.09
N VAL A 40 -0.37 -5.84 2.75
CA VAL A 40 0.58 -4.98 2.05
C VAL A 40 0.84 -3.71 2.86
N ILE A 41 2.10 -3.31 2.95
CA ILE A 41 2.51 -2.03 3.53
C ILE A 41 3.03 -1.19 2.37
N SER A 42 2.46 -0.02 2.17
CA SER A 42 2.76 0.79 0.99
C SER A 42 2.71 2.29 1.29
N ARG A 43 3.37 3.07 0.44
CA ARG A 43 3.10 4.50 0.34
C ARG A 43 1.72 4.70 -0.28
N ALA A 44 1.18 5.90 -0.16
CA ALA A 44 -0.19 6.23 -0.58
C ALA A 44 -0.25 6.94 -1.93
N GLY A 45 0.62 6.55 -2.86
CA GLY A 45 0.56 7.05 -4.23
C GLY A 45 -0.70 6.56 -4.95
N ALA A 46 -1.25 7.38 -5.87
CA ALA A 46 -2.52 7.09 -6.52
C ALA A 46 -2.56 5.72 -7.21
N ASN A 47 -1.49 5.36 -7.92
CA ASN A 47 -1.43 4.07 -8.61
C ASN A 47 -1.44 2.90 -7.62
N SER A 48 -0.67 3.03 -6.53
CA SER A 48 -0.56 1.97 -5.53
C SER A 48 -1.87 1.73 -4.82
N ILE A 49 -2.56 2.78 -4.37
CA ILE A 49 -3.82 2.63 -3.64
C ILE A 49 -4.94 2.09 -4.54
N CYS A 50 -4.98 2.51 -5.81
CA CYS A 50 -5.97 1.98 -6.75
C CYS A 50 -5.75 0.49 -6.99
N GLU A 51 -4.50 0.06 -7.12
CA GLU A 51 -4.18 -1.35 -7.30
C GLU A 51 -4.55 -2.18 -6.07
N LEU A 52 -4.24 -1.69 -4.88
CA LEU A 52 -4.60 -2.35 -3.62
C LEU A 52 -6.12 -2.50 -3.50
N LEU A 53 -6.89 -1.49 -3.87
CA LEU A 53 -8.35 -1.54 -3.85
C LEU A 53 -8.88 -2.54 -4.88
N ALA A 54 -8.34 -2.53 -6.10
CA ALA A 54 -8.75 -3.45 -7.15
C ALA A 54 -8.49 -4.91 -6.78
N LEU A 55 -7.39 -5.17 -6.09
CA LEU A 55 -7.03 -6.51 -5.63
C LEU A 55 -7.63 -6.86 -4.26
N ARG A 56 -8.29 -5.92 -3.63
CA ARG A 56 -8.90 -6.07 -2.29
C ARG A 56 -7.92 -6.58 -1.26
N LYS A 57 -6.72 -5.98 -1.22
CA LYS A 57 -5.68 -6.38 -0.27
C LYS A 57 -5.76 -5.55 1.01
N PRO A 58 -5.90 -6.17 2.17
CA PRO A 58 -5.74 -5.46 3.44
C PRO A 58 -4.39 -4.76 3.45
N ASN A 59 -4.36 -3.50 3.85
CA ASN A 59 -3.14 -2.72 3.69
C ASN A 59 -2.95 -1.67 4.77
N ILE A 60 -1.67 -1.34 4.96
CA ILE A 60 -1.23 -0.25 5.82
C ILE A 60 -0.60 0.78 4.91
N LEU A 61 -1.08 2.01 4.96
CA LEU A 61 -0.55 3.12 4.18
C LEU A 61 0.32 4.01 5.07
N VAL A 62 1.52 4.28 4.59
CA VAL A 62 2.44 5.23 5.21
C VAL A 62 2.65 6.34 4.18
N PRO A 63 1.81 7.39 4.20
CA PRO A 63 1.93 8.45 3.20
C PRO A 63 3.22 9.23 3.37
N LEU A 64 3.79 9.68 2.25
CA LEU A 64 4.92 10.59 2.29
C LEU A 64 4.49 11.87 2.99
N SER A 65 5.42 12.46 3.77
CA SER A 65 5.16 13.69 4.46
C SER A 65 4.80 14.81 3.48
N LYS A 66 4.16 15.86 4.00
CA LYS A 66 3.78 17.03 3.21
C LYS A 66 4.97 17.66 2.49
N ASN A 67 6.15 17.60 3.11
CA ASN A 67 7.37 18.16 2.52
C ASN A 67 7.85 17.36 1.31
N ALA A 68 7.57 16.06 1.27
CA ALA A 68 8.05 15.17 0.20
C ALA A 68 7.05 15.00 -0.94
N SER A 69 5.74 15.17 -0.70
CA SER A 69 4.68 14.83 -1.67
C SER A 69 3.64 15.93 -1.89
N ARG A 70 3.86 17.14 -1.41
CA ARG A 70 2.89 18.24 -1.48
C ARG A 70 1.56 17.92 -0.77
N GLY A 71 1.51 16.87 0.03
CA GLY A 71 0.31 16.47 0.76
C GLY A 71 -0.64 15.56 -0.01
N ASP A 72 -0.39 15.26 -1.28
CA ASP A 72 -1.28 14.40 -2.08
C ASP A 72 -1.42 13.01 -1.47
N GLN A 73 -0.33 12.41 -1.01
CA GLN A 73 -0.37 11.08 -0.41
C GLN A 73 -1.12 11.08 0.93
N ILE A 74 -1.01 12.15 1.69
CA ILE A 74 -1.75 12.30 2.95
C ILE A 74 -3.26 12.34 2.68
N LEU A 75 -3.68 13.09 1.68
CA LEU A 75 -5.09 13.17 1.28
C LEU A 75 -5.60 11.80 0.80
N ASN A 76 -4.83 11.11 -0.02
CA ASN A 76 -5.18 9.77 -0.50
C ASN A 76 -5.34 8.78 0.66
N ALA A 77 -4.38 8.77 1.58
CA ALA A 77 -4.40 7.89 2.74
C ALA A 77 -5.60 8.16 3.63
N ASN A 78 -5.89 9.43 3.93
CA ASN A 78 -7.02 9.81 4.76
C ASN A 78 -8.35 9.38 4.14
N SER A 79 -8.49 9.51 2.84
CA SER A 79 -9.69 9.07 2.11
C SER A 79 -9.89 7.56 2.26
N PHE A 80 -8.84 6.78 2.09
CA PHE A 80 -8.92 5.32 2.21
C PHE A 80 -9.18 4.86 3.64
N GLU A 81 -8.59 5.54 4.62
CA GLU A 81 -8.85 5.25 6.03
C GLU A 81 -10.31 5.51 6.39
N LYS A 82 -10.85 6.64 5.95
CA LYS A 82 -12.24 7.02 6.21
C LYS A 82 -13.23 6.02 5.63
N GLN A 83 -12.91 5.42 4.51
CA GLN A 83 -13.75 4.43 3.85
C GLN A 83 -13.59 3.02 4.41
N GLY A 84 -12.64 2.81 5.30
CA GLY A 84 -12.38 1.50 5.90
C GLY A 84 -11.53 0.59 5.05
N PHE A 85 -10.82 1.11 4.06
CA PHE A 85 -9.99 0.31 3.16
C PHE A 85 -8.58 0.08 3.68
N SER A 86 -8.08 0.98 4.51
CA SER A 86 -6.67 1.02 4.90
C SER A 86 -6.48 1.45 6.34
N TYR A 87 -5.41 0.96 6.94
CA TYR A 87 -4.88 1.47 8.20
C TYR A 87 -3.77 2.46 7.84
N VAL A 88 -3.79 3.66 8.44
CA VAL A 88 -2.83 4.72 8.10
C VAL A 88 -1.91 5.00 9.27
N ILE A 89 -0.61 5.06 9.00
CA ILE A 89 0.41 5.52 9.95
C ILE A 89 1.10 6.71 9.31
N GLU A 90 1.08 7.86 9.99
CA GLU A 90 1.83 9.03 9.53
C GLU A 90 3.33 8.74 9.63
N GLU A 91 4.10 9.25 8.68
CA GLU A 91 5.53 8.99 8.61
C GLU A 91 6.25 9.38 9.90
N GLU A 92 5.84 10.50 10.50
CA GLU A 92 6.39 10.99 11.76
C GLU A 92 6.08 10.06 12.96
N ALA A 93 5.01 9.31 12.86
CA ALA A 93 4.58 8.36 13.91
C ALA A 93 5.11 6.94 13.66
N LEU A 94 5.80 6.71 12.55
CA LEU A 94 6.27 5.39 12.18
C LEU A 94 7.40 4.93 13.11
N SER A 95 7.21 3.79 13.74
CA SER A 95 8.21 3.12 14.59
C SER A 95 7.98 1.62 14.52
N ASP A 96 8.92 0.85 15.04
CA ASP A 96 8.78 -0.61 15.08
C ASP A 96 7.51 -1.00 15.83
N GLN A 97 7.20 -0.31 16.92
CA GLN A 97 6.02 -0.60 17.73
C GLN A 97 4.73 -0.25 17.00
N THR A 98 4.64 0.94 16.41
CA THR A 98 3.44 1.37 15.69
C THR A 98 3.18 0.49 14.47
N LEU A 99 4.22 0.11 13.77
CA LEU A 99 4.11 -0.78 12.62
C LEU A 99 3.67 -2.19 13.04
N THR A 100 4.25 -2.74 14.09
CA THR A 100 3.88 -4.05 14.61
C THR A 100 2.43 -4.08 15.06
N ASP A 101 1.99 -3.06 15.80
CA ASP A 101 0.60 -2.95 16.25
C ASP A 101 -0.36 -2.84 15.07
N ALA A 102 0.02 -2.08 14.04
CA ALA A 102 -0.78 -1.95 12.83
C ALA A 102 -0.91 -3.28 12.09
N ILE A 103 0.17 -4.02 11.96
CA ILE A 103 0.16 -5.34 11.31
C ILE A 103 -0.80 -6.29 12.04
N HIS A 104 -0.72 -6.34 13.37
CA HIS A 104 -1.63 -7.18 14.16
C HIS A 104 -3.09 -6.75 14.00
N THR A 105 -3.35 -5.45 14.05
CA THR A 105 -4.71 -4.90 13.91
C THR A 105 -5.30 -5.25 12.54
N VAL A 106 -4.55 -5.00 11.48
CA VAL A 106 -5.01 -5.26 10.11
C VAL A 106 -5.18 -6.76 9.89
N TRP A 107 -4.27 -7.57 10.40
CA TRP A 107 -4.38 -9.02 10.25
C TRP A 107 -5.64 -9.57 10.92
N GLU A 108 -5.93 -9.14 12.15
CA GLU A 108 -7.13 -9.55 12.86
C GLU A 108 -8.40 -9.09 12.16
N LYS A 109 -8.39 -7.91 11.56
CA LYS A 109 -9.53 -7.29 10.88
C LYS A 109 -9.49 -7.45 9.36
N ARG A 110 -8.63 -8.31 8.84
CA ARG A 110 -8.43 -8.43 7.38
C ARG A 110 -9.72 -8.67 6.61
N LYS A 111 -10.63 -9.44 7.17
CA LYS A 111 -11.93 -9.71 6.55
C LYS A 111 -12.80 -8.46 6.46
N ASP A 112 -12.73 -7.59 7.47
CA ASP A 112 -13.48 -6.34 7.49
C ASP A 112 -12.97 -5.39 6.41
N TYR A 113 -11.65 -5.30 6.24
CA TYR A 113 -11.05 -4.49 5.18
C TYR A 113 -11.44 -5.02 3.79
N ILE A 114 -11.35 -6.32 3.59
CA ILE A 114 -11.74 -6.95 2.32
C ILE A 114 -13.21 -6.67 2.04
N HIS A 115 -14.07 -6.86 3.04
CA HIS A 115 -15.51 -6.63 2.90
C HIS A 115 -15.83 -5.17 2.55
N ALA A 116 -15.15 -4.21 3.20
CA ALA A 116 -15.32 -2.79 2.90
C ALA A 116 -14.94 -2.48 1.44
N MET A 117 -13.84 -3.04 0.97
CA MET A 117 -13.41 -2.86 -0.42
C MET A 117 -14.36 -3.52 -1.42
N GLU A 118 -14.88 -4.71 -1.10
CA GLU A 118 -15.83 -5.41 -1.95
C GLU A 118 -17.20 -4.73 -2.02
N SER A 119 -17.63 -4.14 -0.91
CA SER A 119 -18.95 -3.49 -0.82
C SER A 119 -18.90 -2.04 -1.27
N SER A 120 -17.76 -1.57 -1.71
CA SER A 120 -17.57 -0.18 -2.05
C SER A 120 -18.15 0.17 -3.41
N ASP A 121 -18.97 1.20 -3.46
CA ASP A 121 -19.39 1.84 -4.71
C ASP A 121 -18.22 2.53 -5.40
N GLN A 122 -17.09 2.63 -4.71
CA GLN A 122 -15.85 3.22 -5.22
C GLN A 122 -15.21 2.39 -6.34
N MET A 123 -15.67 1.18 -6.59
CA MET A 123 -15.20 0.41 -7.75
C MET A 123 -15.39 1.21 -9.03
N ASP A 124 -16.49 1.92 -9.17
CA ASP A 124 -16.73 2.80 -10.31
C ASP A 124 -15.77 4.00 -10.30
N ALA A 125 -15.51 4.56 -9.13
CA ALA A 125 -14.56 5.68 -8.99
C ALA A 125 -13.13 5.25 -9.31
N VAL A 126 -12.72 4.05 -8.89
CA VAL A 126 -11.40 3.50 -9.21
C VAL A 126 -11.27 3.29 -10.73
N THR A 127 -12.28 2.73 -11.36
CA THR A 127 -12.31 2.58 -12.81
C THR A 127 -12.18 3.92 -13.52
N THR A 128 -12.89 4.94 -13.04
CA THR A 128 -12.83 6.29 -13.57
C THR A 128 -11.43 6.88 -13.45
N ILE A 129 -10.79 6.73 -12.30
CA ILE A 129 -9.41 7.21 -12.08
C ILE A 129 -8.44 6.49 -13.01
N THR A 130 -8.58 5.17 -13.15
CA THR A 130 -7.74 4.37 -14.04
C THR A 130 -7.91 4.83 -15.49
N ASP A 131 -9.14 5.06 -15.93
CA ASP A 131 -9.43 5.56 -17.27
C ASP A 131 -8.79 6.93 -17.51
N LEU A 132 -8.85 7.82 -16.53
CA LEU A 132 -8.20 9.13 -16.60
C LEU A 132 -6.68 9.01 -16.74
N ILE A 133 -6.06 8.13 -15.98
CA ILE A 133 -4.62 7.86 -16.05
C ILE A 133 -4.24 7.34 -17.44
N GLU A 134 -5.02 6.42 -17.99
CA GLU A 134 -4.78 5.89 -19.33
C GLU A 134 -4.93 6.96 -20.40
N LYS A 135 -5.93 7.82 -20.30
CA LYS A 135 -6.10 8.95 -21.20
C LYS A 135 -4.92 9.90 -21.18
N LEU A 136 -4.38 10.16 -19.99
CA LEU A 136 -3.19 11.00 -19.84
C LEU A 136 -1.94 10.33 -20.42
N ARG A 137 -1.85 9.02 -20.38
CA ARG A 137 -0.74 8.28 -20.97
C ARG A 137 -0.76 8.30 -22.51
N LYS A 138 -1.92 8.42 -23.12
CA LYS A 138 -2.08 8.43 -24.57
C LYS A 138 -1.76 9.78 -25.19
N HIS A 139 -1.56 10.77 -24.39
CA HIS A 139 -1.21 12.12 -24.80
C HIS A 139 0.21 12.47 -24.38
#